data_bcab10c7debb7971c32db5aaf885e040
#
_entry.id   bcab10c7debb7971c32db5aaf885e040
#
_cell.length_a   1.000
_cell.length_b   1.000
_cell.length_c   1.000
_cell.angle_alpha   90.00
_cell.angle_beta   90.00
_cell.angle_gamma   90.00
#
_symmetry.space_group_name_H-M   'P 1'
#
loop_
_entity.id
_entity.type
_entity.pdbx_description
1 polymer ?
#
loop_
_entity_poly.entity_id
_entity_poly.type
_entity_poly.pdbx_seq_one_letter_code
_entity_poly.pdbx_strand_id
1 'polypeptide(L)'
;MTKEGLLSVSIIIPVFDSSQYIGACIDSIFSQECEEADIECILVNDCTPDNSMEVIQKKIEDYRGGIHFKVIHLDTNSGHCVARNAGIRISTGDYILFVDSDDTLQPGTISYFIEGIKNYGGDNVDVVMGNSFDNLLKNEIMHFNTDTPNLIDNSDESALRKLLSRDLFHTSWNKLVKRSFFTEQNLYFQGGIINEDQLWSYLLFRQIRNVLVMPNITYIYNKDNPINITNNSVKSPKHLIESRIFIYITILDNPPKFHNSQIDYFIWILTYLARTLDIFEANKKQVPELYENLHLLINRFLKTIWKDKCYLLYFHSLILVKPFYYITHIRLYRRYFDNITKTFVSLQRTMSFSKNI
;
A
#
# COMPACT_ATOMS: atom_id res chain seq x y z
N MET A 1 -4.35 -31.21 -5.30
CA MET A 1 -4.02 -31.81 -3.99
C MET A 1 -2.82 -31.06 -3.47
N THR A 2 -2.99 -30.25 -2.43
CA THR A 2 -1.88 -29.58 -1.75
C THR A 2 -0.92 -30.64 -1.19
N LYS A 3 0.37 -30.52 -1.45
CA LYS A 3 1.37 -31.40 -0.83
C LYS A 3 1.33 -31.15 0.68
N GLU A 4 0.97 -32.16 1.49
CA GLU A 4 0.87 -32.02 2.94
C GLU A 4 2.15 -31.41 3.53
N GLY A 5 2.01 -30.28 4.24
CA GLY A 5 3.09 -29.61 4.97
C GLY A 5 3.80 -28.47 4.22
N LEU A 6 3.44 -28.17 2.97
CA LEU A 6 3.95 -26.99 2.26
C LEU A 6 3.04 -25.78 2.48
N LEU A 7 3.64 -24.60 2.62
CA LEU A 7 2.90 -23.34 2.54
C LEU A 7 2.40 -23.12 1.11
N SER A 8 1.20 -22.58 0.99
CA SER A 8 0.58 -22.29 -0.29
C SER A 8 0.45 -20.78 -0.54
N VAL A 9 0.69 -20.36 -1.79
CA VAL A 9 0.68 -18.95 -2.18
C VAL A 9 -0.26 -18.74 -3.37
N SER A 10 -1.18 -17.78 -3.23
CA SER A 10 -2.00 -17.28 -4.33
C SER A 10 -1.42 -15.97 -4.85
N ILE A 11 -0.93 -15.96 -6.09
CA ILE A 11 -0.53 -14.74 -6.79
C ILE A 11 -1.75 -14.21 -7.53
N ILE A 12 -2.12 -12.95 -7.32
CA ILE A 12 -3.30 -12.32 -7.96
C ILE A 12 -2.83 -11.20 -8.87
N ILE A 13 -3.19 -11.27 -10.14
CA ILE A 13 -2.82 -10.31 -11.19
C ILE A 13 -4.08 -9.75 -11.84
N PRO A 14 -4.45 -8.47 -11.56
CA PRO A 14 -5.47 -7.78 -12.33
C PRO A 14 -4.94 -7.42 -13.72
N VAL A 15 -5.70 -7.71 -14.77
CA VAL A 15 -5.27 -7.53 -16.17
C VAL A 15 -6.20 -6.54 -16.87
N PHE A 16 -5.64 -5.40 -17.29
CA PHE A 16 -6.31 -4.42 -18.13
C PHE A 16 -5.28 -3.59 -18.90
N ASP A 17 -5.42 -3.51 -20.23
CA ASP A 17 -4.61 -2.69 -21.15
C ASP A 17 -3.08 -2.84 -20.92
N SER A 18 -2.62 -4.11 -20.85
CA SER A 18 -1.26 -4.45 -20.46
C SER A 18 -0.50 -5.33 -21.47
N SER A 19 -0.98 -5.43 -22.71
CA SER A 19 -0.43 -6.34 -23.73
C SER A 19 1.07 -6.20 -23.99
N GLN A 20 1.63 -5.01 -23.79
CA GLN A 20 3.06 -4.73 -23.96
C GLN A 20 3.93 -5.28 -22.81
N TYR A 21 3.34 -5.46 -21.61
CA TYR A 21 4.05 -5.78 -20.38
C TYR A 21 3.73 -7.17 -19.85
N ILE A 22 2.49 -7.63 -20.04
CA ILE A 22 1.98 -8.86 -19.43
C ILE A 22 2.81 -10.09 -19.77
N GLY A 23 3.44 -10.10 -20.93
CA GLY A 23 4.34 -11.19 -21.33
C GLY A 23 5.52 -11.35 -20.36
N ALA A 24 6.19 -10.26 -20.01
CA ALA A 24 7.29 -10.27 -19.06
C ALA A 24 6.80 -10.53 -17.62
N CYS A 25 5.64 -10.02 -17.26
CA CYS A 25 5.00 -10.32 -15.98
C CYS A 25 4.80 -11.84 -15.82
N ILE A 26 4.18 -12.53 -16.78
CA ILE A 26 3.95 -13.98 -16.74
C ILE A 26 5.26 -14.77 -16.73
N ASP A 27 6.29 -14.37 -17.50
CA ASP A 27 7.61 -15.01 -17.44
C ASP A 27 8.23 -14.90 -16.05
N SER A 28 8.03 -13.77 -15.38
CA SER A 28 8.49 -13.59 -14.01
C SER A 28 7.74 -14.49 -13.00
N ILE A 29 6.46 -14.80 -13.27
CA ILE A 29 5.69 -15.76 -12.46
C ILE A 29 6.23 -17.17 -12.68
N PHE A 30 6.53 -17.58 -13.92
CA PHE A 30 7.14 -18.89 -14.18
C PHE A 30 8.44 -19.11 -13.41
N SER A 31 9.21 -18.05 -13.20
CA SER A 31 10.47 -18.10 -12.44
C SER A 31 10.28 -18.23 -10.90
N GLN A 32 9.04 -18.25 -10.42
CA GLN A 32 8.72 -18.44 -8.99
C GLN A 32 8.52 -19.92 -8.62
N GLU A 33 8.53 -20.82 -9.58
CA GLU A 33 8.38 -22.25 -9.30
C GLU A 33 9.46 -22.72 -8.33
N CYS A 34 9.04 -23.38 -7.25
CA CYS A 34 9.92 -23.88 -6.21
C CYS A 34 9.31 -25.12 -5.53
N GLU A 35 10.16 -25.91 -4.86
CA GLU A 35 9.71 -27.11 -4.13
C GLU A 35 9.13 -26.78 -2.73
N GLU A 36 9.41 -25.57 -2.23
CA GLU A 36 9.08 -25.14 -0.88
C GLU A 36 7.64 -24.64 -0.71
N ALA A 37 6.95 -24.38 -1.82
CA ALA A 37 5.58 -23.84 -1.81
C ALA A 37 4.70 -24.46 -2.90
N ASP A 38 3.40 -24.52 -2.65
CA ASP A 38 2.37 -24.76 -3.66
C ASP A 38 1.87 -23.41 -4.18
N ILE A 39 1.98 -23.15 -5.48
CA ILE A 39 1.71 -21.82 -6.06
C ILE A 39 0.53 -21.89 -7.03
N GLU A 40 -0.46 -21.07 -6.81
CA GLU A 40 -1.48 -20.74 -7.80
C GLU A 40 -1.32 -19.30 -8.29
N CYS A 41 -1.58 -19.06 -9.58
CA CYS A 41 -1.63 -17.73 -10.17
C CYS A 41 -3.03 -17.47 -10.72
N ILE A 42 -3.68 -16.43 -10.18
CA ILE A 42 -5.05 -16.04 -10.51
C ILE A 42 -4.99 -14.76 -11.35
N LEU A 43 -5.29 -14.90 -12.64
CA LEU A 43 -5.34 -13.82 -13.60
C LEU A 43 -6.78 -13.32 -13.71
N VAL A 44 -7.01 -12.07 -13.40
CA VAL A 44 -8.34 -11.47 -13.42
C VAL A 44 -8.45 -10.48 -14.57
N ASN A 45 -9.08 -10.91 -15.66
CA ASN A 45 -9.37 -10.04 -16.79
C ASN A 45 -10.48 -9.04 -16.42
N ASP A 46 -10.11 -7.77 -16.31
CA ASP A 46 -11.06 -6.67 -16.05
C ASP A 46 -11.64 -6.12 -17.35
N CYS A 47 -12.11 -7.01 -18.22
CA CYS A 47 -12.66 -6.69 -19.54
C CYS A 47 -11.67 -5.88 -20.40
N THR A 48 -10.42 -6.37 -20.51
CA THR A 48 -9.36 -5.69 -21.25
C THR A 48 -9.71 -5.53 -22.72
N PRO A 49 -9.50 -4.33 -23.34
CA PRO A 49 -9.81 -4.09 -24.75
C PRO A 49 -8.71 -4.56 -25.71
N ASP A 50 -7.52 -4.87 -25.18
CA ASP A 50 -6.33 -5.24 -25.95
C ASP A 50 -6.12 -6.76 -26.00
N ASN A 51 -5.02 -7.22 -26.63
CA ASN A 51 -4.70 -8.63 -26.75
C ASN A 51 -3.95 -9.23 -25.55
N SER A 52 -4.02 -8.61 -24.36
CA SER A 52 -3.36 -9.13 -23.15
C SER A 52 -3.75 -10.58 -22.86
N MET A 53 -5.03 -10.92 -23.00
CA MET A 53 -5.50 -12.28 -22.70
C MET A 53 -5.01 -13.32 -23.70
N GLU A 54 -4.81 -12.97 -24.96
CA GLU A 54 -4.22 -13.86 -25.97
C GLU A 54 -2.75 -14.15 -25.65
N VAL A 55 -2.00 -13.13 -25.22
CA VAL A 55 -0.60 -13.28 -24.77
C VAL A 55 -0.52 -14.22 -23.57
N ILE A 56 -1.39 -14.02 -22.58
CA ILE A 56 -1.47 -14.88 -21.39
C ILE A 56 -1.76 -16.32 -21.77
N GLN A 57 -2.84 -16.53 -22.56
CA GLN A 57 -3.29 -17.86 -22.95
C GLN A 57 -2.17 -18.65 -23.63
N LYS A 58 -1.50 -18.03 -24.60
CA LYS A 58 -0.39 -18.67 -25.30
C LYS A 58 0.74 -19.08 -24.36
N LYS A 59 1.12 -18.20 -23.40
CA LYS A 59 2.20 -18.52 -22.45
C LYS A 59 1.82 -19.65 -21.50
N ILE A 60 0.57 -19.67 -21.00
CA ILE A 60 0.09 -20.74 -20.10
C ILE A 60 0.01 -22.07 -20.84
N GLU A 61 -0.43 -22.10 -22.10
CA GLU A 61 -0.48 -23.32 -22.92
C GLU A 61 0.90 -23.96 -23.13
N ASP A 62 1.94 -23.13 -23.23
CA ASP A 62 3.33 -23.57 -23.39
C ASP A 62 4.01 -23.93 -22.04
N TYR A 63 3.44 -23.54 -20.91
CA TYR A 63 4.00 -23.79 -19.59
C TYR A 63 3.90 -25.28 -19.20
N ARG A 64 4.99 -25.84 -18.64
CA ARG A 64 5.06 -27.25 -18.20
C ARG A 64 5.49 -27.44 -16.75
N GLY A 65 5.53 -26.34 -15.98
CA GLY A 65 5.91 -26.38 -14.57
C GLY A 65 4.74 -26.66 -13.64
N GLY A 66 4.93 -26.46 -12.33
CA GLY A 66 4.03 -26.84 -11.26
C GLY A 66 3.07 -25.74 -10.81
N ILE A 67 3.15 -24.51 -11.34
CA ILE A 67 2.25 -23.41 -10.96
C ILE A 67 0.86 -23.62 -11.56
N HIS A 68 -0.18 -23.53 -10.74
CA HIS A 68 -1.58 -23.68 -11.14
C HIS A 68 -2.19 -22.36 -11.58
N PHE A 69 -2.50 -22.22 -12.88
CA PHE A 69 -3.12 -21.01 -13.42
C PHE A 69 -4.65 -21.09 -13.39
N LYS A 70 -5.27 -19.99 -12.91
CA LYS A 70 -6.72 -19.75 -12.98
C LYS A 70 -6.95 -18.43 -13.68
N VAL A 71 -7.88 -18.42 -14.65
CA VAL A 71 -8.28 -17.19 -15.34
C VAL A 71 -9.75 -16.93 -15.06
N ILE A 72 -10.09 -15.73 -14.63
CA ILE A 72 -11.46 -15.26 -14.49
C ILE A 72 -11.67 -14.01 -15.32
N HIS A 73 -12.87 -13.85 -15.84
CA HIS A 73 -13.26 -12.70 -16.66
C HIS A 73 -14.37 -11.94 -15.97
N LEU A 74 -14.22 -10.62 -15.84
CA LEU A 74 -15.28 -9.73 -15.42
C LEU A 74 -16.09 -9.30 -16.65
N ASP A 75 -17.39 -9.12 -16.47
CA ASP A 75 -18.29 -8.76 -17.56
C ASP A 75 -18.07 -7.32 -18.08
N THR A 76 -17.52 -6.45 -17.24
CA THR A 76 -17.26 -5.04 -17.54
C THR A 76 -15.97 -4.61 -16.88
N ASN A 77 -15.33 -3.57 -17.44
CA ASN A 77 -14.22 -2.90 -16.74
C ASN A 77 -14.72 -2.27 -15.44
N SER A 78 -14.37 -2.88 -14.34
CA SER A 78 -14.79 -2.52 -12.98
C SER A 78 -13.66 -1.94 -12.13
N GLY A 79 -12.44 -1.88 -12.68
CA GLY A 79 -11.23 -1.38 -12.06
C GLY A 79 -10.46 -2.42 -11.25
N HIS A 80 -9.18 -2.17 -11.10
CA HIS A 80 -8.23 -3.10 -10.45
C HIS A 80 -8.62 -3.52 -9.02
N CYS A 81 -9.35 -2.67 -8.28
CA CYS A 81 -9.89 -3.03 -6.95
C CYS A 81 -10.86 -4.19 -7.02
N VAL A 82 -11.81 -4.13 -7.96
CA VAL A 82 -12.81 -5.19 -8.15
C VAL A 82 -12.12 -6.44 -8.65
N ALA A 83 -11.17 -6.31 -9.56
CA ALA A 83 -10.37 -7.42 -10.06
C ALA A 83 -9.56 -8.09 -8.94
N ARG A 84 -8.82 -7.34 -8.11
CA ARG A 84 -8.11 -7.90 -6.95
C ARG A 84 -9.07 -8.59 -5.99
N ASN A 85 -10.21 -7.97 -5.68
CA ASN A 85 -11.23 -8.57 -4.81
C ASN A 85 -11.83 -9.86 -5.38
N ALA A 86 -12.01 -9.95 -6.70
CA ALA A 86 -12.46 -11.18 -7.34
C ALA A 86 -11.40 -12.30 -7.20
N GLY A 87 -10.12 -11.98 -7.40
CA GLY A 87 -9.02 -12.90 -7.17
C GLY A 87 -8.94 -13.39 -5.71
N ILE A 88 -9.09 -12.48 -4.73
CA ILE A 88 -9.12 -12.83 -3.31
C ILE A 88 -10.21 -13.87 -3.00
N ARG A 89 -11.42 -13.70 -3.55
CA ARG A 89 -12.55 -14.60 -3.25
C ARG A 89 -12.33 -16.05 -3.69
N ILE A 90 -11.55 -16.27 -4.73
CA ILE A 90 -11.27 -17.62 -5.26
C ILE A 90 -9.89 -18.15 -4.86
N SER A 91 -9.08 -17.34 -4.17
CA SER A 91 -7.77 -17.74 -3.68
C SER A 91 -7.88 -18.83 -2.61
N THR A 92 -6.96 -19.79 -2.67
CA THR A 92 -6.91 -20.92 -1.74
C THR A 92 -5.63 -21.00 -0.94
N GLY A 93 -4.60 -20.23 -1.32
CA GLY A 93 -3.30 -20.21 -0.66
C GLY A 93 -3.35 -19.69 0.78
N ASP A 94 -2.39 -20.08 1.60
CA ASP A 94 -2.22 -19.58 2.98
C ASP A 94 -1.88 -18.10 2.98
N TYR A 95 -1.18 -17.67 1.94
CA TYR A 95 -0.78 -16.29 1.72
C TYR A 95 -1.22 -15.79 0.34
N ILE A 96 -1.42 -14.47 0.21
CA ILE A 96 -1.75 -13.78 -1.03
C ILE A 96 -0.65 -12.77 -1.36
N LEU A 97 -0.21 -12.76 -2.62
CA LEU A 97 0.68 -11.77 -3.21
C LEU A 97 -0.02 -11.09 -4.39
N PHE A 98 -0.08 -9.76 -4.40
CA PHE A 98 -0.54 -9.01 -5.56
C PHE A 98 0.64 -8.62 -6.44
N VAL A 99 0.45 -8.76 -7.76
CA VAL A 99 1.40 -8.32 -8.78
C VAL A 99 0.62 -7.52 -9.82
N ASP A 100 1.08 -6.32 -10.15
CA ASP A 100 0.47 -5.53 -11.20
C ASP A 100 0.92 -6.05 -12.58
N SER A 101 0.04 -6.03 -13.56
CA SER A 101 0.25 -6.69 -14.87
C SER A 101 1.35 -6.06 -15.73
N ASP A 102 1.82 -4.87 -15.35
CA ASP A 102 2.93 -4.16 -15.97
C ASP A 102 4.26 -4.29 -15.21
N ASP A 103 4.27 -4.99 -14.07
CA ASP A 103 5.44 -5.21 -13.22
C ASP A 103 5.97 -6.64 -13.30
N THR A 104 7.12 -6.90 -12.64
CA THR A 104 7.72 -8.24 -12.57
C THR A 104 8.24 -8.58 -11.18
N LEU A 105 8.27 -9.85 -10.84
CA LEU A 105 8.95 -10.37 -9.65
C LEU A 105 10.41 -10.73 -9.98
N GLN A 106 11.28 -10.58 -8.99
CA GLN A 106 12.62 -11.18 -9.09
C GLN A 106 12.51 -12.71 -9.05
N PRO A 107 13.35 -13.45 -9.81
CA PRO A 107 13.37 -14.90 -9.73
C PRO A 107 13.57 -15.39 -8.29
N GLY A 108 12.79 -16.41 -7.90
CA GLY A 108 12.88 -17.01 -6.58
C GLY A 108 12.34 -16.15 -5.42
N THR A 109 11.57 -15.08 -5.69
CA THR A 109 10.95 -14.26 -4.64
C THR A 109 10.09 -15.09 -3.69
N ILE A 110 9.27 -16.01 -4.22
CA ILE A 110 8.38 -16.84 -3.38
C ILE A 110 9.20 -17.76 -2.48
N SER A 111 10.19 -18.49 -2.99
CA SER A 111 11.03 -19.34 -2.16
C SER A 111 11.77 -18.55 -1.08
N TYR A 112 12.27 -17.37 -1.44
CA TYR A 112 12.93 -16.46 -0.49
C TYR A 112 11.99 -16.01 0.65
N PHE A 113 10.74 -15.67 0.36
CA PHE A 113 9.75 -15.31 1.36
C PHE A 113 9.35 -16.50 2.24
N ILE A 114 9.14 -17.68 1.65
CA ILE A 114 8.79 -18.90 2.37
C ILE A 114 9.93 -19.34 3.30
N GLU A 115 11.19 -19.27 2.83
CA GLU A 115 12.36 -19.53 3.66
C GLU A 115 12.44 -18.54 4.83
N GLY A 116 12.17 -17.26 4.57
CA GLY A 116 12.08 -16.25 5.61
C GLY A 116 11.03 -16.58 6.67
N ILE A 117 9.82 -16.97 6.26
CA ILE A 117 8.76 -17.39 7.18
C ILE A 117 9.25 -18.57 8.04
N LYS A 118 9.78 -19.62 7.43
CA LYS A 118 10.25 -20.82 8.15
C LYS A 118 11.33 -20.52 9.17
N ASN A 119 12.28 -19.63 8.83
CA ASN A 119 13.46 -19.38 9.64
C ASN A 119 13.26 -18.32 10.73
N TYR A 120 12.34 -17.37 10.55
CA TYR A 120 12.25 -16.19 11.42
C TYR A 120 10.93 -16.02 12.18
N GLY A 121 9.86 -16.70 11.85
CA GLY A 121 8.59 -16.47 12.54
C GLY A 121 7.57 -17.61 12.47
N GLY A 122 7.72 -18.54 11.54
CA GLY A 122 6.76 -19.63 11.33
C GLY A 122 5.33 -19.12 11.12
N ASP A 123 4.36 -19.78 11.72
CA ASP A 123 2.93 -19.43 11.58
C ASP A 123 2.56 -18.06 12.18
N ASN A 124 3.47 -17.40 12.88
CA ASN A 124 3.23 -16.08 13.45
C ASN A 124 3.45 -14.92 12.47
N VAL A 125 4.01 -15.18 11.28
CA VAL A 125 4.25 -14.11 10.29
C VAL A 125 2.94 -13.74 9.60
N ASP A 126 2.49 -12.51 9.80
CA ASP A 126 1.28 -11.98 9.19
C ASP A 126 1.53 -11.42 7.78
N VAL A 127 2.67 -10.75 7.62
CA VAL A 127 3.09 -10.11 6.37
C VAL A 127 4.59 -10.29 6.16
N VAL A 128 4.99 -10.65 4.95
CA VAL A 128 6.39 -10.57 4.50
C VAL A 128 6.52 -9.48 3.47
N MET A 129 7.56 -8.67 3.56
CA MET A 129 7.82 -7.58 2.62
C MET A 129 9.28 -7.60 2.18
N GLY A 130 9.52 -7.38 0.88
CA GLY A 130 10.86 -7.20 0.33
C GLY A 130 11.12 -5.77 -0.15
N ASN A 131 12.33 -5.52 -0.63
CA ASN A 131 12.66 -4.28 -1.31
C ASN A 131 12.19 -4.32 -2.77
N SER A 132 12.09 -3.18 -3.41
CA SER A 132 11.74 -3.07 -4.82
C SER A 132 12.74 -2.22 -5.59
N PHE A 133 12.72 -2.37 -6.91
CA PHE A 133 13.54 -1.61 -7.84
C PHE A 133 12.65 -0.81 -8.79
N ASP A 134 12.94 0.48 -8.98
CA ASP A 134 12.25 1.33 -9.95
C ASP A 134 13.03 1.30 -11.27
N ASN A 135 12.43 0.75 -12.30
CA ASN A 135 13.06 0.55 -13.60
C ASN A 135 13.36 1.87 -14.34
N LEU A 136 12.53 2.89 -14.15
CA LEU A 136 12.71 4.20 -14.78
C LEU A 136 13.86 4.98 -14.12
N LEU A 137 13.85 5.05 -12.80
CA LEU A 137 14.86 5.77 -12.05
C LEU A 137 16.18 5.00 -11.95
N LYS A 138 16.19 3.71 -12.35
CA LYS A 138 17.30 2.77 -12.18
C LYS A 138 17.87 2.77 -10.76
N ASN A 139 16.98 2.97 -9.80
CA ASN A 139 17.31 3.04 -8.39
C ASN A 139 16.67 1.89 -7.65
N GLU A 140 17.44 1.33 -6.72
CA GLU A 140 16.85 0.53 -5.66
C GLU A 140 15.98 1.44 -4.79
N ILE A 141 14.70 1.15 -4.74
CA ILE A 141 13.85 1.72 -3.71
C ILE A 141 14.07 0.84 -2.48
N MET A 142 15.13 1.12 -1.74
CA MET A 142 15.40 0.44 -0.49
C MET A 142 14.40 0.90 0.57
N HIS A 143 13.43 0.07 0.80
CA HIS A 143 12.41 0.27 1.81
C HIS A 143 12.96 0.01 3.19
N PHE A 144 13.86 -0.94 3.29
CA PHE A 144 14.46 -1.36 4.55
C PHE A 144 15.98 -1.29 4.43
N ASN A 145 16.56 -0.45 5.24
CA ASN A 145 18.01 -0.38 5.37
C ASN A 145 18.45 -1.42 6.43
N THR A 146 18.36 -2.69 6.05
CA THR A 146 18.80 -3.81 6.87
C THR A 146 19.48 -4.83 5.95
N ASP A 147 20.60 -5.39 6.42
CA ASP A 147 21.38 -6.39 5.67
C ASP A 147 20.89 -7.82 5.95
N THR A 148 19.99 -7.99 6.93
CA THR A 148 19.46 -9.29 7.35
C THR A 148 17.96 -9.23 7.51
N PRO A 149 17.24 -10.37 7.32
CA PRO A 149 15.82 -10.46 7.64
C PRO A 149 15.52 -10.01 9.07
N ASN A 150 14.43 -9.27 9.25
CA ASN A 150 14.05 -8.73 10.54
C ASN A 150 12.55 -8.93 10.77
N LEU A 151 12.20 -9.69 11.81
CA LEU A 151 10.82 -9.85 12.26
C LEU A 151 10.49 -8.70 13.23
N ILE A 152 9.57 -7.86 12.80
CA ILE A 152 9.06 -6.73 13.58
C ILE A 152 7.71 -7.14 14.16
N ASP A 153 7.62 -7.24 15.46
CA ASP A 153 6.37 -7.46 16.14
C ASP A 153 5.75 -6.14 16.64
N ASN A 154 4.47 -6.19 17.01
CA ASN A 154 3.73 -5.02 17.46
C ASN A 154 4.13 -4.50 18.84
N SER A 155 5.04 -5.18 19.56
CA SER A 155 5.65 -4.69 20.79
C SER A 155 6.77 -3.67 20.50
N ASP A 156 7.41 -3.74 19.30
CA ASP A 156 8.35 -2.72 18.83
C ASP A 156 7.63 -1.59 18.07
N GLU A 157 6.97 -0.73 18.82
CA GLU A 157 6.26 0.43 18.28
C GLU A 157 7.17 1.33 17.44
N SER A 158 8.47 1.41 17.72
CA SER A 158 9.38 2.27 16.98
C SER A 158 9.66 1.75 15.57
N ALA A 159 9.75 0.44 15.40
CA ALA A 159 9.94 -0.20 14.12
C ALA A 159 8.66 -0.14 13.27
N LEU A 160 7.48 -0.40 13.88
CA LEU A 160 6.18 -0.23 13.21
C LEU A 160 5.95 1.22 12.75
N ARG A 161 6.37 2.22 13.54
CA ARG A 161 6.33 3.64 13.14
C ARG A 161 7.17 3.91 11.90
N LYS A 162 8.36 3.34 11.80
CA LYS A 162 9.21 3.48 10.61
C LYS A 162 8.55 2.89 9.37
N LEU A 163 7.83 1.78 9.53
CA LEU A 163 7.05 1.18 8.45
C LEU A 163 5.89 2.09 8.02
N LEU A 164 5.12 2.63 8.96
CA LEU A 164 3.99 3.52 8.71
C LEU A 164 4.39 4.85 8.07
N SER A 165 5.59 5.36 8.39
CA SER A 165 6.07 6.66 7.92
C SER A 165 6.70 6.63 6.53
N ARG A 166 6.91 5.45 5.93
CA ARG A 166 7.56 5.31 4.64
C ARG A 166 6.52 5.16 3.54
N ASP A 167 6.71 5.87 2.42
CA ASP A 167 5.82 5.89 1.25
C ASP A 167 5.51 4.50 0.66
N LEU A 168 6.33 3.50 1.00
CA LEU A 168 6.28 2.13 0.56
C LEU A 168 5.16 1.29 1.11
N PHE A 169 4.70 1.67 2.25
CA PHE A 169 3.64 0.94 2.88
C PHE A 169 2.32 1.07 2.12
N HIS A 170 2.21 2.09 1.31
CA HIS A 170 0.98 2.43 0.58
C HIS A 170 0.70 1.56 -0.65
N THR A 171 1.64 0.71 -1.07
CA THR A 171 1.42 -0.18 -2.21
C THR A 171 0.71 -1.47 -1.80
N SER A 172 -0.10 -2.04 -2.68
CA SER A 172 -0.67 -3.37 -2.49
C SER A 172 0.30 -4.50 -2.89
N TRP A 173 1.18 -4.23 -3.83
CA TRP A 173 2.19 -5.17 -4.32
C TRP A 173 3.39 -5.31 -3.38
N ASN A 174 4.25 -6.29 -3.65
CA ASN A 174 5.47 -6.62 -2.91
C ASN A 174 5.24 -6.96 -1.42
N LYS A 175 4.06 -7.51 -1.12
CA LYS A 175 3.66 -7.98 0.21
C LYS A 175 3.00 -9.33 0.10
N LEU A 176 3.62 -10.33 0.72
CA LEU A 176 3.00 -11.62 0.94
C LEU A 176 2.16 -11.52 2.23
N VAL A 177 0.85 -11.51 2.10
CA VAL A 177 -0.09 -11.25 3.20
C VAL A 177 -0.87 -12.51 3.54
N LYS A 178 -0.96 -12.86 4.82
CA LYS A 178 -1.71 -14.02 5.27
C LYS A 178 -3.18 -13.92 4.86
N ARG A 179 -3.71 -14.95 4.18
CA ARG A 179 -5.05 -14.93 3.58
C ARG A 179 -6.18 -14.72 4.59
N SER A 180 -6.00 -15.13 5.85
CA SER A 180 -6.99 -14.94 6.90
C SER A 180 -7.38 -13.46 7.12
N PHE A 181 -6.49 -12.49 6.84
CA PHE A 181 -6.84 -11.07 6.91
C PHE A 181 -7.94 -10.67 5.92
N PHE A 182 -7.99 -11.31 4.76
CA PHE A 182 -9.01 -11.05 3.76
C PHE A 182 -10.34 -11.72 4.12
N THR A 183 -10.29 -12.95 4.58
CA THR A 183 -11.49 -13.76 4.85
C THR A 183 -12.12 -13.48 6.21
N GLU A 184 -11.31 -13.30 7.26
CA GLU A 184 -11.79 -13.13 8.64
C GLU A 184 -11.90 -11.66 9.05
N GLN A 185 -11.02 -10.81 8.54
CA GLN A 185 -10.96 -9.38 8.89
C GLN A 185 -11.59 -8.47 7.82
N ASN A 186 -12.14 -9.07 6.76
CA ASN A 186 -12.82 -8.37 5.67
C ASN A 186 -11.94 -7.29 5.00
N LEU A 187 -10.65 -7.59 4.79
CA LEU A 187 -9.67 -6.69 4.20
C LEU A 187 -9.78 -6.68 2.67
N TYR A 188 -10.79 -6.03 2.12
CA TYR A 188 -10.98 -5.86 0.68
C TYR A 188 -10.59 -4.47 0.21
N PHE A 189 -10.27 -4.34 -1.08
CA PHE A 189 -10.02 -3.04 -1.71
C PHE A 189 -11.31 -2.27 -1.90
N GLN A 190 -11.27 -0.98 -1.58
CA GLN A 190 -12.39 -0.08 -1.81
C GLN A 190 -12.36 0.42 -3.25
N GLY A 191 -13.32 0.00 -4.07
CA GLY A 191 -13.47 0.51 -5.42
C GLY A 191 -14.02 1.93 -5.48
N GLY A 192 -13.85 2.58 -6.62
CA GLY A 192 -14.40 3.91 -6.90
C GLY A 192 -13.65 5.08 -6.25
N ILE A 193 -12.46 4.86 -5.70
CA ILE A 193 -11.59 5.90 -5.14
C ILE A 193 -10.19 5.86 -5.77
N ILE A 194 -9.52 7.00 -5.77
CA ILE A 194 -8.12 7.13 -6.18
C ILE A 194 -7.22 6.94 -4.95
N ASN A 195 -6.11 6.23 -5.06
CA ASN A 195 -5.20 5.85 -3.98
C ASN A 195 -5.86 4.89 -2.96
N GLU A 196 -6.62 3.95 -3.44
CA GLU A 196 -7.28 2.90 -2.65
C GLU A 196 -6.28 2.01 -1.89
N ASP A 197 -5.09 1.83 -2.46
CA ASP A 197 -3.98 1.10 -1.87
C ASP A 197 -3.51 1.73 -0.56
N GLN A 198 -3.59 3.05 -0.45
CA GLN A 198 -3.30 3.79 0.76
C GLN A 198 -4.27 3.41 1.90
N LEU A 199 -5.57 3.36 1.59
CA LEU A 199 -6.59 2.93 2.57
C LEU A 199 -6.41 1.47 2.93
N TRP A 200 -6.25 0.61 1.94
CA TRP A 200 -6.07 -0.83 2.13
C TRP A 200 -4.84 -1.13 2.99
N SER A 201 -3.71 -0.52 2.68
CA SER A 201 -2.48 -0.69 3.45
C SER A 201 -2.64 -0.23 4.90
N TYR A 202 -3.30 0.91 5.12
CA TYR A 202 -3.62 1.37 6.47
C TYR A 202 -4.48 0.36 7.25
N LEU A 203 -5.53 -0.16 6.62
CA LEU A 203 -6.42 -1.15 7.25
C LEU A 203 -5.70 -2.47 7.54
N LEU A 204 -4.77 -2.89 6.69
CA LEU A 204 -3.89 -4.03 6.94
C LEU A 204 -3.02 -3.77 8.17
N PHE A 205 -2.30 -2.65 8.21
CA PHE A 205 -1.40 -2.31 9.33
C PHE A 205 -2.07 -2.26 10.68
N ARG A 206 -3.26 -1.74 10.71
CA ARG A 206 -4.04 -1.66 11.93
C ARG A 206 -4.30 -3.03 12.57
N GLN A 207 -4.18 -4.11 11.80
CA GLN A 207 -4.58 -5.45 12.20
C GLN A 207 -3.42 -6.43 12.39
N ILE A 208 -2.31 -6.20 11.69
CA ILE A 208 -1.14 -7.09 11.74
C ILE A 208 -0.47 -7.05 13.11
N ARG A 209 0.15 -8.18 13.47
CA ARG A 209 0.97 -8.33 14.69
C ARG A 209 2.44 -8.38 14.35
N ASN A 210 2.77 -9.11 13.28
CA ASN A 210 4.15 -9.39 12.91
C ASN A 210 4.38 -9.14 11.42
N VAL A 211 5.44 -8.39 11.12
CA VAL A 211 5.92 -8.14 9.77
C VAL A 211 7.34 -8.64 9.65
N LEU A 212 7.58 -9.54 8.72
CA LEU A 212 8.93 -9.96 8.36
C LEU A 212 9.42 -9.09 7.20
N VAL A 213 10.49 -8.37 7.45
CA VAL A 213 11.16 -7.53 6.45
C VAL A 213 12.33 -8.29 5.88
N MET A 214 12.35 -8.46 4.56
CA MET A 214 13.39 -9.15 3.81
C MET A 214 14.24 -8.13 3.03
N PRO A 215 15.59 -8.14 3.16
CA PRO A 215 16.43 -7.08 2.61
C PRO A 215 16.59 -7.10 1.09
N ASN A 216 16.37 -8.24 0.42
CA ASN A 216 16.60 -8.35 -1.01
C ASN A 216 15.51 -7.64 -1.82
N ILE A 217 15.88 -7.23 -3.05
CA ILE A 217 14.91 -6.80 -4.05
C ILE A 217 14.11 -8.02 -4.48
N THR A 218 12.79 -7.90 -4.40
CA THR A 218 11.82 -8.95 -4.74
C THR A 218 10.84 -8.53 -5.82
N TYR A 219 10.75 -7.23 -6.10
CA TYR A 219 9.78 -6.65 -7.01
C TYR A 219 10.43 -5.60 -7.91
N ILE A 220 10.13 -5.64 -9.20
CA ILE A 220 10.57 -4.65 -10.19
C ILE A 220 9.34 -3.84 -10.61
N TYR A 221 9.32 -2.58 -10.20
CA TYR A 221 8.29 -1.64 -10.55
C TYR A 221 8.60 -0.98 -11.90
N ASN A 222 7.73 -1.18 -12.87
CA ASN A 222 7.88 -0.64 -14.22
C ASN A 222 7.12 0.69 -14.37
N LYS A 223 7.81 1.78 -14.11
CA LYS A 223 7.26 3.13 -14.17
C LYS A 223 7.16 3.70 -15.58
N ASP A 224 7.76 3.03 -16.57
CA ASP A 224 7.78 3.49 -17.97
C ASP A 224 6.43 3.35 -18.67
N ASN A 225 5.41 2.75 -18.02
CA ASN A 225 4.08 2.62 -18.58
C ASN A 225 3.37 3.99 -18.65
N PRO A 226 3.14 4.57 -19.86
CA PRO A 226 2.52 5.87 -20.02
C PRO A 226 1.03 5.88 -19.63
N ILE A 227 0.40 4.70 -19.53
CA ILE A 227 -1.02 4.52 -19.19
C ILE A 227 -1.19 4.41 -17.68
N ASN A 228 -0.11 4.42 -16.91
CA ASN A 228 -0.15 4.29 -15.47
C ASN A 228 -1.19 5.24 -14.84
N ILE A 229 -2.06 4.66 -14.00
CA ILE A 229 -3.18 5.35 -13.31
C ILE A 229 -2.67 6.57 -12.53
N THR A 230 -1.46 6.50 -11.97
CA THR A 230 -0.83 7.60 -11.24
C THR A 230 -0.68 8.86 -12.10
N ASN A 231 -0.35 8.72 -13.37
CA ASN A 231 -0.23 9.84 -14.32
C ASN A 231 -1.59 10.40 -14.74
N ASN A 232 -2.65 9.59 -14.68
CA ASN A 232 -4.01 9.97 -15.06
C ASN A 232 -4.85 10.55 -13.91
N SER A 233 -4.50 10.27 -12.66
CA SER A 233 -5.21 10.75 -11.45
C SER A 233 -5.23 12.28 -11.32
N VAL A 234 -4.23 12.96 -11.91
CA VAL A 234 -4.13 14.43 -11.94
C VAL A 234 -5.22 15.06 -12.83
N LYS A 235 -5.85 14.29 -13.73
CA LYS A 235 -6.86 14.80 -14.68
C LYS A 235 -8.22 15.11 -14.05
N SER A 236 -8.50 14.59 -12.85
CA SER A 236 -9.75 14.83 -12.12
C SER A 236 -9.52 15.30 -10.68
N PRO A 237 -9.21 16.60 -10.48
CA PRO A 237 -8.97 17.13 -9.13
C PRO A 237 -10.13 16.89 -8.18
N LYS A 238 -11.37 16.98 -8.67
CA LYS A 238 -12.57 16.69 -7.89
C LYS A 238 -12.54 15.28 -7.31
N HIS A 239 -12.42 14.29 -8.18
CA HIS A 239 -12.41 12.88 -7.77
C HIS A 239 -11.25 12.55 -6.83
N LEU A 240 -10.06 13.13 -7.06
CA LEU A 240 -8.92 12.96 -6.17
C LEU A 240 -9.18 13.53 -4.78
N ILE A 241 -9.79 14.72 -4.68
CA ILE A 241 -10.11 15.34 -3.40
C ILE A 241 -11.19 14.56 -2.67
N GLU A 242 -12.26 14.15 -3.35
CA GLU A 242 -13.33 13.33 -2.79
C GLU A 242 -12.79 11.99 -2.27
N SER A 243 -11.95 11.31 -3.04
CA SER A 243 -11.29 10.07 -2.64
C SER A 243 -10.45 10.25 -1.37
N ARG A 244 -9.66 11.31 -1.29
CA ARG A 244 -8.85 11.62 -0.11
C ARG A 244 -9.70 11.95 1.10
N ILE A 245 -10.78 12.71 0.95
CA ILE A 245 -11.72 12.99 2.04
C ILE A 245 -12.30 11.67 2.57
N PHE A 246 -12.74 10.78 1.69
CA PHE A 246 -13.26 9.47 2.06
C PHE A 246 -12.21 8.64 2.82
N ILE A 247 -10.98 8.54 2.28
CA ILE A 247 -9.87 7.81 2.91
C ILE A 247 -9.61 8.33 4.32
N TYR A 248 -9.48 9.66 4.50
CA TYR A 248 -9.14 10.22 5.81
C TYR A 248 -10.27 10.12 6.82
N ILE A 249 -11.53 10.25 6.40
CA ILE A 249 -12.67 10.00 7.27
C ILE A 249 -12.64 8.54 7.74
N THR A 250 -12.46 7.59 6.81
CA THR A 250 -12.40 6.17 7.14
C THR A 250 -11.23 5.86 8.10
N ILE A 251 -10.08 6.46 7.87
CA ILE A 251 -8.90 6.33 8.74
C ILE A 251 -9.18 6.91 10.14
N LEU A 252 -9.79 8.08 10.24
CA LEU A 252 -10.16 8.69 11.52
C LEU A 252 -11.21 7.87 12.30
N ASP A 253 -12.10 7.16 11.59
CA ASP A 253 -13.08 6.26 12.20
C ASP A 253 -12.47 4.93 12.66
N ASN A 254 -11.28 4.62 12.16
CA ASN A 254 -10.55 3.41 12.43
C ASN A 254 -9.15 3.71 12.97
N PRO A 255 -9.00 4.35 14.16
CA PRO A 255 -7.69 4.73 14.68
C PRO A 255 -6.78 3.50 14.89
N PRO A 256 -5.45 3.69 14.94
CA PRO A 256 -4.52 2.61 15.25
C PRO A 256 -4.86 1.97 16.60
N LYS A 257 -4.65 0.66 16.69
CA LYS A 257 -4.87 -0.07 17.95
C LYS A 257 -3.74 0.13 18.97
N PHE A 258 -2.63 0.75 18.57
CA PHE A 258 -1.41 0.93 19.36
C PHE A 258 -1.32 2.33 19.94
N HIS A 259 -1.19 2.45 21.26
CA HIS A 259 -1.30 3.73 21.99
C HIS A 259 -0.22 4.76 21.63
N ASN A 260 1.02 4.33 21.33
CA ASN A 260 2.13 5.26 21.10
C ASN A 260 2.31 5.66 19.62
N SER A 261 1.65 4.97 18.69
CA SER A 261 1.69 5.30 17.24
C SER A 261 0.75 6.44 16.84
N GLN A 262 -0.06 6.95 17.77
CA GLN A 262 -1.09 7.96 17.47
C GLN A 262 -0.51 9.28 16.94
N ILE A 263 0.64 9.73 17.47
CA ILE A 263 1.24 11.00 17.03
C ILE A 263 1.72 10.91 15.59
N ASP A 264 2.43 9.83 15.22
CA ASP A 264 2.94 9.66 13.85
C ASP A 264 1.80 9.47 12.85
N TYR A 265 0.76 8.77 13.26
CA TYR A 265 -0.49 8.65 12.53
C TYR A 265 -1.15 10.00 12.27
N PHE A 266 -1.25 10.88 13.27
CA PHE A 266 -1.80 12.22 13.09
C PHE A 266 -0.90 13.10 12.23
N ILE A 267 0.42 13.00 12.36
CA ILE A 267 1.38 13.72 11.50
C ILE A 267 1.21 13.26 10.04
N TRP A 268 1.05 11.97 9.82
CA TRP A 268 0.82 11.43 8.50
C TRP A 268 -0.49 11.96 7.89
N ILE A 269 -1.61 11.88 8.61
CA ILE A 269 -2.89 12.46 8.16
C ILE A 269 -2.73 13.96 7.86
N LEU A 270 -2.08 14.70 8.75
CA LEU A 270 -1.91 16.15 8.59
C LEU A 270 -1.10 16.49 7.34
N THR A 271 -0.06 15.73 7.05
CA THR A 271 0.77 15.91 5.84
C THR A 271 -0.04 15.72 4.57
N TYR A 272 -0.84 14.66 4.52
CA TYR A 272 -1.69 14.39 3.36
C TYR A 272 -2.88 15.34 3.27
N LEU A 273 -3.44 15.75 4.39
CA LEU A 273 -4.48 16.78 4.44
C LEU A 273 -3.96 18.11 3.87
N ALA A 274 -2.76 18.54 4.26
CA ALA A 274 -2.11 19.73 3.71
C ALA A 274 -1.96 19.63 2.18
N ARG A 275 -1.47 18.50 1.66
CA ARG A 275 -1.38 18.27 0.20
C ARG A 275 -2.76 18.30 -0.48
N THR A 276 -3.80 17.84 0.19
CA THR A 276 -5.17 17.87 -0.35
C THR A 276 -5.71 19.28 -0.41
N LEU A 277 -5.41 20.08 0.61
CA LEU A 277 -5.75 21.51 0.64
C LEU A 277 -5.02 22.29 -0.46
N ASP A 278 -3.74 21.97 -0.73
CA ASP A 278 -2.98 22.57 -1.85
C ASP A 278 -3.66 22.30 -3.21
N ILE A 279 -4.12 21.05 -3.42
CA ILE A 279 -4.82 20.66 -4.64
C ILE A 279 -6.17 21.39 -4.74
N PHE A 280 -6.92 21.48 -3.63
CA PHE A 280 -8.18 22.20 -3.59
C PHE A 280 -7.99 23.68 -3.92
N GLU A 281 -7.02 24.37 -3.27
CA GLU A 281 -6.75 25.77 -3.53
C GLU A 281 -6.38 26.05 -4.99
N ALA A 282 -5.58 25.17 -5.61
CA ALA A 282 -5.24 25.28 -7.02
C ALA A 282 -6.45 25.14 -7.96
N ASN A 283 -7.50 24.45 -7.52
CA ASN A 283 -8.66 24.08 -8.32
C ASN A 283 -10.00 24.63 -7.77
N LYS A 284 -10.01 25.48 -6.73
CA LYS A 284 -11.21 25.90 -6.00
C LYS A 284 -12.33 26.53 -6.84
N LYS A 285 -11.98 27.12 -7.97
CA LYS A 285 -12.97 27.65 -8.93
C LYS A 285 -13.72 26.55 -9.67
N GLN A 286 -13.14 25.37 -9.79
CA GLN A 286 -13.70 24.24 -10.50
C GLN A 286 -14.50 23.31 -9.57
N VAL A 287 -14.17 23.30 -8.29
CA VAL A 287 -14.73 22.38 -7.28
C VAL A 287 -15.15 23.09 -5.98
N PRO A 288 -15.90 24.22 -6.05
CA PRO A 288 -16.25 25.01 -4.87
C PRO A 288 -17.10 24.22 -3.86
N GLU A 289 -17.86 23.24 -4.32
CA GLU A 289 -18.74 22.40 -3.50
C GLU A 289 -17.98 21.51 -2.50
N LEU A 290 -16.69 21.28 -2.73
CA LEU A 290 -15.87 20.46 -1.82
C LEU A 290 -15.37 21.22 -0.59
N TYR A 291 -15.57 22.53 -0.52
CA TYR A 291 -15.15 23.36 0.60
C TYR A 291 -15.74 22.88 1.92
N GLU A 292 -17.05 22.65 1.97
CA GLU A 292 -17.75 22.20 3.18
C GLU A 292 -17.25 20.82 3.64
N ASN A 293 -17.03 19.90 2.69
CA ASN A 293 -16.53 18.56 3.00
C ASN A 293 -15.12 18.61 3.60
N LEU A 294 -14.24 19.43 3.06
CA LEU A 294 -12.90 19.66 3.61
C LEU A 294 -12.96 20.30 4.99
N HIS A 295 -13.86 21.27 5.18
CA HIS A 295 -14.07 21.91 6.47
C HIS A 295 -14.52 20.90 7.54
N LEU A 296 -15.46 20.02 7.20
CA LEU A 296 -15.93 18.96 8.10
C LEU A 296 -14.80 17.98 8.45
N LEU A 297 -13.99 17.57 7.47
CA LEU A 297 -12.83 16.71 7.68
C LEU A 297 -11.83 17.35 8.64
N ILE A 298 -11.47 18.62 8.43
CA ILE A 298 -10.55 19.37 9.29
C ILE A 298 -11.07 19.44 10.72
N ASN A 299 -12.34 19.80 10.89
CA ASN A 299 -12.94 19.89 12.23
C ASN A 299 -12.95 18.54 12.94
N ARG A 300 -13.23 17.46 12.20
CA ARG A 300 -13.20 16.11 12.74
C ARG A 300 -11.79 15.72 13.16
N PHE A 301 -10.79 15.98 12.33
CA PHE A 301 -9.38 15.73 12.63
C PHE A 301 -8.94 16.48 13.90
N LEU A 302 -9.24 17.77 14.01
CA LEU A 302 -8.91 18.57 15.18
C LEU A 302 -9.58 18.05 16.46
N LYS A 303 -10.86 17.65 16.38
CA LYS A 303 -11.56 17.04 17.51
C LYS A 303 -10.93 15.74 17.96
N THR A 304 -10.49 14.91 17.01
CA THR A 304 -9.84 13.62 17.31
C THR A 304 -8.50 13.83 18.02
N ILE A 305 -7.65 14.73 17.51
CA ILE A 305 -6.37 15.08 18.16
C ILE A 305 -6.58 15.61 19.57
N TRP A 306 -7.61 16.45 19.77
CA TRP A 306 -7.92 16.99 21.09
C TRP A 306 -8.37 15.89 22.05
N LYS A 307 -9.27 15.00 21.62
CA LYS A 307 -9.76 13.87 22.41
C LYS A 307 -8.61 12.95 22.86
N ASP A 308 -7.64 12.72 21.98
CA ASP A 308 -6.49 11.85 22.24
C ASP A 308 -5.36 12.57 23.02
N LYS A 309 -5.63 13.77 23.54
CA LYS A 309 -4.71 14.56 24.37
C LYS A 309 -3.40 14.97 23.67
N CYS A 310 -3.35 14.91 22.34
CA CYS A 310 -2.21 15.37 21.55
C CYS A 310 -2.21 16.91 21.39
N TYR A 311 -2.25 17.64 22.50
CA TYR A 311 -2.47 19.09 22.51
C TYR A 311 -1.43 19.88 21.73
N LEU A 312 -0.17 19.48 21.77
CA LEU A 312 0.89 20.17 21.03
C LEU A 312 0.65 20.09 19.52
N LEU A 313 0.28 18.90 19.04
CA LEU A 313 -0.08 18.68 17.65
C LEU A 313 -1.38 19.42 17.28
N TYR A 314 -2.34 19.50 18.20
CA TYR A 314 -3.56 20.28 18.00
C TYR A 314 -3.27 21.76 17.76
N PHE A 315 -2.42 22.39 18.57
CA PHE A 315 -2.04 23.79 18.38
C PHE A 315 -1.27 24.01 17.10
N HIS A 316 -0.35 23.11 16.74
CA HIS A 316 0.35 23.16 15.44
C HIS A 316 -0.63 23.00 14.27
N SER A 317 -1.58 22.08 14.37
CA SER A 317 -2.60 21.86 13.34
C SER A 317 -3.50 23.08 13.17
N LEU A 318 -3.86 23.77 14.26
CA LEU A 318 -4.62 25.02 14.19
C LEU A 318 -3.86 26.13 13.45
N ILE A 319 -2.55 26.22 13.66
CA ILE A 319 -1.71 27.21 12.95
C ILE A 319 -1.65 26.88 11.45
N LEU A 320 -1.59 25.59 11.10
CA LEU A 320 -1.48 25.14 9.71
C LEU A 320 -2.80 25.20 8.95
N VAL A 321 -3.90 24.90 9.61
CA VAL A 321 -5.21 24.74 8.97
C VAL A 321 -6.05 26.02 9.04
N LYS A 322 -5.94 26.84 10.11
CA LYS A 322 -6.63 28.14 10.21
C LYS A 322 -6.26 29.14 9.10
N PRO A 323 -4.98 29.27 8.67
CA PRO A 323 -4.66 30.15 7.55
C PRO A 323 -5.33 29.77 6.23
N PHE A 324 -5.71 28.48 6.07
CA PHE A 324 -6.52 28.04 4.93
C PHE A 324 -7.86 28.80 4.83
N TYR A 325 -8.41 29.24 5.96
CA TYR A 325 -9.62 30.06 6.01
C TYR A 325 -9.37 31.55 5.75
N TYR A 326 -8.12 32.04 5.93
CA TYR A 326 -7.86 33.48 5.99
C TYR A 326 -6.74 33.99 5.07
N ILE A 327 -5.81 33.16 4.56
CA ILE A 327 -4.63 33.64 3.84
C ILE A 327 -4.20 32.64 2.73
N THR A 328 -4.03 33.18 1.53
CA THR A 328 -3.63 32.48 0.29
C THR A 328 -2.12 32.15 0.15
N HIS A 329 -1.35 32.07 1.23
CA HIS A 329 0.11 31.90 1.16
C HIS A 329 0.67 30.59 1.77
N ILE A 330 0.14 29.45 1.35
CA ILE A 330 0.53 28.11 1.82
C ILE A 330 2.02 27.77 1.56
N ARG A 331 2.69 28.34 0.55
CA ARG A 331 4.10 28.03 0.23
C ARG A 331 5.09 28.38 1.36
N LEU A 332 4.86 29.46 2.09
CA LEU A 332 5.70 29.86 3.22
C LEU A 332 5.52 28.91 4.41
N TYR A 333 4.27 28.46 4.65
CA TYR A 333 3.91 27.54 5.73
C TYR A 333 4.41 26.12 5.49
N ARG A 334 4.46 25.64 4.24
CA ARG A 334 5.01 24.31 3.90
C ARG A 334 6.49 24.21 4.28
N ARG A 335 7.30 25.23 3.98
CA ARG A 335 8.72 25.29 4.37
C ARG A 335 8.92 25.33 5.90
N TYR A 336 8.01 26.01 6.58
CA TYR A 336 7.99 26.11 8.05
C TYR A 336 7.57 24.77 8.69
N PHE A 337 6.57 24.10 8.11
CA PHE A 337 6.08 22.80 8.55
C PHE A 337 7.10 21.68 8.36
N ASP A 338 7.75 21.58 7.20
CA ASP A 338 8.81 20.62 6.96
C ASP A 338 9.96 20.78 7.97
N ASN A 339 10.26 22.00 8.36
CA ASN A 339 11.25 22.28 9.39
C ASN A 339 10.77 21.93 10.80
N ILE A 340 9.51 22.25 11.15
CA ILE A 340 8.94 21.91 12.45
C ILE A 340 8.76 20.42 12.61
N THR A 341 8.28 19.72 11.59
CA THR A 341 8.11 18.25 11.63
C THR A 341 9.46 17.57 11.80
N LYS A 342 10.50 18.02 11.08
CA LYS A 342 11.88 17.56 11.26
C LYS A 342 12.41 17.85 12.67
N THR A 343 12.15 19.04 13.21
CA THR A 343 12.58 19.45 14.56
C THR A 343 11.82 18.67 15.63
N PHE A 344 10.54 18.41 15.43
CA PHE A 344 9.70 17.67 16.37
C PHE A 344 10.09 16.19 16.42
N VAL A 345 10.34 15.56 15.26
CA VAL A 345 10.87 14.19 15.16
C VAL A 345 12.25 14.11 15.80
N SER A 346 13.08 15.14 15.63
CA SER A 346 14.40 15.25 16.26
C SER A 346 14.30 15.38 17.79
N LEU A 347 13.39 16.23 18.30
CA LEU A 347 13.16 16.42 19.74
C LEU A 347 12.58 15.17 20.41
N GLN A 348 11.67 14.44 19.75
CA GLN A 348 11.17 13.15 20.25
C GLN A 348 12.29 12.10 20.31
N ARG A 349 13.20 12.07 19.33
CA ARG A 349 14.39 11.21 19.37
C ARG A 349 15.27 11.55 20.57
N THR A 350 15.47 12.82 20.88
CA THR A 350 16.28 13.27 22.01
C THR A 350 15.62 12.94 23.37
N MET A 351 14.29 13.08 23.46
CA MET A 351 13.53 12.77 24.69
C MET A 351 13.39 11.26 24.95
N SER A 352 13.40 10.41 23.92
CA SER A 352 13.42 8.96 24.08
C SER A 352 14.80 8.45 24.55
N PHE A 353 15.88 9.16 24.24
CA PHE A 353 17.22 8.86 24.75
C PHE A 353 17.42 9.24 26.21
N SER A 354 16.69 10.23 26.75
CA SER A 354 16.81 10.66 28.14
C SER A 354 15.99 9.85 29.14
N LYS A 355 15.20 8.87 28.68
CA LYS A 355 14.46 7.92 29.56
C LYS A 355 15.17 6.59 29.78
N ASN A 356 16.36 6.40 29.19
CA ASN A 356 17.20 5.21 29.32
C ASN A 356 18.56 5.51 29.99
N ILE A 357 18.63 6.53 30.87
CA ILE A 357 19.73 6.77 31.80
C ILE A 357 19.21 6.69 33.23
#